data_9f903bc91e6dd46e6bb7388479a43618
#
_entry.id   9f903bc91e6dd46e6bb7388479a43618
#
_cell.length_a   1.000
_cell.length_b   1.000
_cell.length_c   1.000
_cell.angle_alpha   90.00
_cell.angle_beta   90.00
_cell.angle_gamma   90.00
#
_symmetry.space_group_name_H-M   'P 1'
#
loop_
_entity.id
_entity.type
_entity.pdbx_description
1 polymer ?
#
loop_
_entity_poly.entity_id
_entity_poly.type
_entity_poly.pdbx_seq_one_letter_code
_entity_poly.pdbx_strand_id
1 'polypeptide(L)' 'MTKIVPGTQSFSRSIAVLQAISDCSAPPTAADLLVDCGLSRPTLFRILASLEAEGLARKTNQGCYLPGIRLVGL' A
#
# COMPACT_ATOMS: atom_id res chain seq x y z
N MET A 1 9.52 5.88 -17.14
CA MET A 1 10.59 5.11 -16.57
C MET A 1 11.03 5.69 -15.23
N THR A 2 11.22 4.83 -14.27
CA THR A 2 11.47 5.28 -12.91
C THR A 2 12.95 5.22 -12.58
N LYS A 3 13.45 6.29 -12.00
CA LYS A 3 14.82 6.34 -11.52
C LYS A 3 14.80 6.28 -10.00
N ILE A 4 15.61 5.40 -9.44
CA ILE A 4 15.74 5.29 -8.00
C ILE A 4 16.75 6.31 -7.51
N VAL A 5 16.29 7.17 -6.62
CA VAL A 5 17.13 8.20 -6.02
C VAL A 5 17.47 7.78 -4.60
N PRO A 6 18.73 7.92 -4.17
CA PRO A 6 19.09 7.58 -2.79
C PRO A 6 18.21 8.31 -1.79
N GLY A 7 17.76 7.60 -0.80
CA GLY A 7 16.90 8.16 0.24
C GLY A 7 15.40 8.09 -0.05
N THR A 8 15.00 7.51 -1.19
CA THR A 8 13.58 7.44 -1.55
C THR A 8 13.02 6.02 -1.42
N GLN A 9 13.69 5.12 -0.71
CA GLN A 9 13.22 3.75 -0.57
C GLN A 9 11.85 3.68 0.11
N SER A 10 11.60 4.53 1.10
CA SER A 10 10.32 4.56 1.78
C SER A 10 9.18 4.90 0.81
N PHE A 11 9.42 5.87 -0.05
CA PHE A 11 8.43 6.27 -1.05
C PHE A 11 8.18 5.14 -2.03
N SER A 12 9.25 4.52 -2.54
CA SER A 12 9.14 3.42 -3.49
C SER A 12 8.38 2.24 -2.88
N ARG A 13 8.63 1.94 -1.60
CA ARG A 13 7.92 0.87 -0.92
C ARG A 13 6.44 1.20 -0.75
N SER A 14 6.13 2.45 -0.45
CA SER A 14 4.73 2.89 -0.31
C SER A 14 4.00 2.74 -1.63
N ILE A 15 4.63 3.12 -2.73
CA ILE A 15 4.04 2.97 -4.06
C ILE A 15 3.86 1.49 -4.39
N ALA A 16 4.83 0.64 -4.04
CA ALA A 16 4.71 -0.80 -4.30
C ALA A 16 3.53 -1.41 -3.54
N VAL A 17 3.31 -0.99 -2.29
CA VAL A 17 2.17 -1.48 -1.51
C VAL A 17 0.86 -1.01 -2.14
N LEU A 18 0.79 0.26 -2.52
CA LEU A 18 -0.40 0.80 -3.16
C LEU A 18 -0.69 0.09 -4.47
N GLN A 19 0.35 -0.19 -5.25
CA GLN A 19 0.23 -0.93 -6.50
C GLN A 19 -0.33 -2.33 -6.24
N ALA A 20 0.19 -3.00 -5.22
CA ALA A 20 -0.28 -4.34 -4.88
C ALA A 20 -1.76 -4.34 -4.49
N ILE A 21 -2.20 -3.32 -3.74
CA ILE A 21 -3.61 -3.18 -3.38
C ILE A 21 -4.45 -3.00 -4.64
N SER A 22 -4.00 -2.16 -5.56
CA SER A 22 -4.75 -1.82 -6.76
C SER A 22 -4.82 -2.98 -7.75
N ASP A 23 -3.77 -3.80 -7.81
CA ASP A 23 -3.69 -4.88 -8.80
C ASP A 23 -4.42 -6.15 -8.38
N CYS A 24 -4.78 -6.28 -7.11
CA CYS A 24 -5.47 -7.48 -6.65
C CYS A 24 -6.90 -7.53 -7.19
N SER A 25 -7.32 -8.69 -7.67
CA SER A 25 -8.69 -8.88 -8.15
C SER A 25 -9.70 -8.84 -7.02
N ALA A 26 -9.27 -9.23 -5.82
CA ALA A 26 -10.08 -9.13 -4.61
C ALA A 26 -9.29 -8.33 -3.59
N PRO A 27 -9.97 -7.60 -2.69
CA PRO A 27 -9.25 -6.78 -1.71
C PRO A 27 -8.32 -7.64 -0.86
N PRO A 28 -7.02 -7.32 -0.81
CA PRO A 28 -6.05 -8.12 -0.07
C PRO A 28 -6.08 -7.80 1.42
N THR A 29 -5.74 -8.80 2.24
CA THR A 29 -5.51 -8.60 3.67
C THR A 29 -4.06 -8.15 3.87
N ALA A 30 -3.73 -7.75 5.11
CA ALA A 30 -2.35 -7.43 5.44
C ALA A 30 -1.44 -8.65 5.23
N ALA A 31 -1.93 -9.85 5.55
CA ALA A 31 -1.16 -11.07 5.34
C ALA A 31 -0.83 -11.28 3.87
N ASP A 32 -1.81 -11.04 2.99
CA ASP A 32 -1.59 -11.13 1.55
C ASP A 32 -0.52 -10.13 1.10
N LEU A 33 -0.59 -8.93 1.61
CA LEU A 33 0.35 -7.88 1.25
C LEU A 33 1.75 -8.17 1.75
N LEU A 34 1.89 -8.81 2.91
CA LEU A 34 3.19 -9.22 3.42
C LEU A 34 3.88 -10.17 2.45
N VAL A 35 3.11 -11.13 1.93
CA VAL A 35 3.65 -12.09 0.97
C VAL A 35 4.00 -11.39 -0.34
N ASP A 36 3.09 -10.57 -0.85
CA ASP A 36 3.27 -9.95 -2.16
C ASP A 36 4.41 -8.93 -2.18
N CYS A 37 4.56 -8.17 -1.10
CA CYS A 37 5.52 -7.07 -1.07
C CYS A 37 6.87 -7.47 -0.44
N GLY A 38 6.90 -8.58 0.29
CA GLY A 38 8.14 -9.04 0.91
C GLY A 38 8.67 -8.12 1.98
N LEU A 39 7.79 -7.39 2.66
CA LEU A 39 8.19 -6.45 3.70
C LEU A 39 8.02 -7.07 5.08
N SER A 40 8.72 -6.51 6.07
CA SER A 40 8.48 -6.89 7.45
C SER A 40 7.12 -6.35 7.89
N ARG A 41 6.54 -6.99 8.91
CA ARG A 41 5.24 -6.59 9.41
C ARG A 41 5.22 -5.13 9.90
N PRO A 42 6.18 -4.68 10.71
CA PRO A 42 6.17 -3.29 11.16
C PRO A 42 6.26 -2.29 10.00
N THR A 43 7.08 -2.61 9.01
CA THR A 43 7.24 -1.73 7.85
C THR A 43 5.94 -1.64 7.06
N LEU A 44 5.30 -2.79 6.80
CA LEU A 44 4.05 -2.80 6.06
C LEU A 44 2.96 -2.00 6.79
N PHE A 45 2.81 -2.24 8.10
CA PHE A 45 1.75 -1.55 8.84
C PHE A 45 2.00 -0.05 8.93
N ARG A 46 3.26 0.38 9.01
CA ARG A 46 3.57 1.80 8.97
C ARG A 46 3.18 2.41 7.64
N ILE A 47 3.47 1.70 6.54
CA ILE A 47 3.11 2.17 5.20
C ILE A 47 1.59 2.23 5.05
N LEU A 48 0.89 1.19 5.47
CA LEU A 48 -0.57 1.15 5.37
C LEU A 48 -1.20 2.31 6.17
N ALA A 49 -0.69 2.58 7.37
CA ALA A 49 -1.19 3.69 8.16
C ALA A 49 -0.98 5.03 7.45
N SER A 50 0.17 5.20 6.81
CA SER A 50 0.45 6.41 6.05
C SER A 50 -0.48 6.56 4.86
N LEU A 51 -0.70 5.47 4.13
CA LEU A 51 -1.60 5.50 2.98
C LEU A 51 -3.03 5.82 3.39
N GLU A 52 -3.48 5.24 4.51
CA GLU A 52 -4.81 5.53 5.03
C GLU A 52 -4.93 7.00 5.44
N ALA A 53 -3.92 7.52 6.13
CA ALA A 53 -3.93 8.91 6.58
C ALA A 53 -4.01 9.87 5.41
N GLU A 54 -3.41 9.52 4.29
CA GLU A 54 -3.45 10.37 3.09
C GLU A 54 -4.66 10.11 2.20
N GLY A 55 -5.51 9.16 2.58
CA GLY A 55 -6.68 8.84 1.78
C GLY A 55 -6.38 8.03 0.52
N LEU A 56 -5.19 7.44 0.45
CA LEU A 56 -4.79 6.65 -0.71
C LEU A 56 -5.14 5.18 -0.56
N ALA A 57 -5.44 4.74 0.65
CA ALA A 57 -5.90 3.39 0.91
C ALA A 57 -6.98 3.43 1.98
N ARG A 58 -7.82 2.41 1.98
CA ARG A 58 -8.93 2.30 2.91
C ARG A 58 -9.02 0.85 3.40
N LYS A 59 -9.22 0.69 4.70
CA LYS A 59 -9.39 -0.63 5.29
C LYS A 59 -10.88 -0.95 5.43
N THR A 60 -11.29 -2.13 4.99
CA THR A 60 -12.66 -2.56 5.11
C THR A 60 -12.94 -3.15 6.49
N ASN A 61 -14.21 -3.40 6.79
CA ASN A 61 -14.60 -4.03 8.05
C ASN A 61 -14.08 -5.46 8.17
N GLN A 62 -13.79 -6.11 7.05
CA GLN A 62 -13.23 -7.46 7.06
C GLN A 62 -11.72 -7.48 7.16
N GLY A 63 -11.08 -6.33 7.31
CA GLY A 63 -9.64 -6.27 7.43
C GLY A 63 -8.89 -6.34 6.11
N CYS A 64 -9.58 -6.03 5.01
CA CYS A 64 -8.97 -5.96 3.69
C CYS A 64 -8.69 -4.52 3.31
N TYR A 65 -7.89 -4.33 2.27
CA TYR A 65 -7.49 -2.99 1.85
C TYR A 65 -7.95 -2.71 0.44
N LEU A 66 -8.37 -1.47 0.22
CA LEU A 66 -8.85 -0.98 -1.08
C LEU A 66 -8.15 0.33 -1.40
N PRO A 67 -8.04 0.69 -2.70
CA PRO A 67 -7.59 2.03 -3.05
C PRO A 67 -8.52 3.07 -2.45
N GLY A 68 -7.94 4.13 -1.91
CA GLY A 68 -8.71 5.18 -1.29
C GLY A 68 -9.32 6.13 -2.31
N ILE A 69 -10.28 6.92 -1.85
CA ILE A 69 -11.03 7.82 -2.72
C ILE A 69 -10.13 8.92 -3.27
N ARG A 70 -9.10 9.30 -2.51
CA ARG A 70 -8.18 10.36 -2.96
C ARG A 70 -7.41 9.90 -4.19
N LEU A 71 -7.08 8.63 -4.27
CA LEU A 71 -6.38 8.09 -5.43
C LEU A 71 -7.25 8.22 -6.68
N VAL A 72 -8.55 7.99 -6.53
CA VAL A 72 -9.50 8.11 -7.64
C VAL A 72 -9.60 9.56 -8.11
N GLY A 73 -9.47 10.50 -7.18
CA GLY A 73 -9.58 11.92 -7.48
C GLY A 73 -8.35 12.55 -8.07
N LEU A 74 -7.26 11.83 -8.11
CA LEU A 74 -6.04 12.34 -8.72
C LEU A 74 -6.14 12.26 -10.23
#